data_3b7ce6283ed1eb0787b301ff90e1be87
#
_entry.id   3b7ce6283ed1eb0787b301ff90e1be87
#
_cell.length_a   1.000
_cell.length_b   1.000
_cell.length_c   1.000
_cell.angle_alpha   90.00
_cell.angle_beta   90.00
_cell.angle_gamma   90.00
#
_symmetry.space_group_name_H-M   'P 1'
#
loop_
_entity.id
_entity.type
_entity.pdbx_description
1 polymer ?
#
loop_
_entity_poly.entity_id
_entity_poly.type
_entity_poly.pdbx_seq_one_letter_code
_entity_poly.pdbx_strand_id
1 'polypeptide(L)'
;MNKNTDNKASECARLWKEVFGDSDEFISSFITDFYNADNMLSIEQDGKIQSMLHVVPFDYNGSKVAYIYAVATTASERGKGYAGLLIRRAIEKAKNEGYKAVFTLPADDGLANFYSQFGFKGRYAVTFETKNNFDFGTGEKEKDIAMVLPLESDFTLATESKITLRKDL
;
A
#
# COMPACT_ATOMS: atom_id res chain seq x y z
N MET A 1 -10.64 19.73 -14.16
CA MET A 1 -10.42 18.95 -12.91
C MET A 1 -11.72 18.74 -12.18
N ASN A 2 -11.94 17.51 -11.76
CA ASN A 2 -13.15 17.18 -11.03
C ASN A 2 -12.97 17.58 -9.56
N LYS A 3 -13.87 18.40 -9.02
CA LYS A 3 -13.83 18.86 -7.61
C LYS A 3 -13.76 17.70 -6.61
N ASN A 4 -14.34 16.55 -6.95
CA ASN A 4 -14.30 15.34 -6.09
C ASN A 4 -12.90 14.73 -5.99
N THR A 5 -12.10 14.79 -7.06
CA THR A 5 -10.74 14.24 -7.05
C THR A 5 -9.82 15.09 -6.17
N ASP A 6 -9.94 16.41 -6.28
CA ASP A 6 -9.14 17.34 -5.46
C ASP A 6 -9.47 17.19 -3.97
N ASN A 7 -10.75 16.99 -3.63
CA ASN A 7 -11.17 16.80 -2.25
C ASN A 7 -10.67 15.47 -1.67
N LYS A 8 -10.70 14.41 -2.46
CA LYS A 8 -10.17 13.10 -2.03
C LYS A 8 -8.66 13.13 -1.81
N ALA A 9 -7.91 13.76 -2.70
CA ALA A 9 -6.47 13.92 -2.55
C ALA A 9 -6.13 14.73 -1.30
N SER A 10 -6.84 15.82 -1.05
CA SER A 10 -6.70 16.65 0.14
C SER A 10 -6.99 15.87 1.43
N GLU A 11 -8.09 15.10 1.44
CA GLU A 11 -8.45 14.26 2.58
C GLU A 11 -7.46 13.13 2.82
N CYS A 12 -6.93 12.55 1.74
CA CYS A 12 -5.85 11.56 1.81
C CYS A 12 -4.63 12.16 2.51
N ALA A 13 -4.21 13.35 2.09
CA ALA A 13 -3.06 14.04 2.68
C ALA A 13 -3.30 14.35 4.17
N ARG A 14 -4.50 14.79 4.53
CA ARG A 14 -4.87 15.06 5.92
C ARG A 14 -4.75 13.81 6.79
N LEU A 15 -5.36 12.70 6.38
CA LEU A 15 -5.31 11.46 7.15
C LEU A 15 -3.89 10.90 7.24
N TRP A 16 -3.14 10.99 6.13
CA TRP A 16 -1.74 10.58 6.09
C TRP A 16 -0.93 11.30 7.15
N LYS A 17 -1.05 12.62 7.22
CA LYS A 17 -0.32 13.43 8.20
C LYS A 17 -0.74 13.11 9.63
N GLU A 18 -2.04 12.92 9.85
CA GLU A 18 -2.57 12.55 11.18
C GLU A 18 -1.96 11.23 11.68
N VAL A 19 -1.90 10.21 10.82
CA VAL A 19 -1.52 8.86 11.24
C VAL A 19 -0.02 8.64 11.21
N PHE A 20 0.66 9.10 10.17
CA PHE A 20 2.09 8.82 9.96
C PHE A 20 3.01 9.96 10.34
N GLY A 21 2.52 11.19 10.38
CA GLY A 21 3.32 12.36 10.74
C GLY A 21 4.38 12.76 9.73
N ASP A 22 4.32 12.25 8.52
CA ASP A 22 5.28 12.57 7.46
C ASP A 22 5.21 14.07 7.10
N SER A 23 6.30 14.58 6.51
CA SER A 23 6.36 15.98 6.08
C SER A 23 5.37 16.27 4.96
N ASP A 24 4.96 17.53 4.85
CA ASP A 24 4.10 17.97 3.77
C ASP A 24 4.74 17.73 2.40
N GLU A 25 6.05 17.90 2.29
CA GLU A 25 6.82 17.64 1.08
C GLU A 25 6.77 16.17 0.67
N PHE A 26 6.93 15.26 1.62
CA PHE A 26 6.86 13.82 1.36
C PHE A 26 5.47 13.42 0.87
N ILE A 27 4.43 13.85 1.58
CA ILE A 27 3.04 13.56 1.22
C ILE A 27 2.71 14.14 -0.16
N SER A 28 3.11 15.37 -0.41
CA SER A 28 2.90 16.04 -1.68
C SER A 28 3.60 15.33 -2.84
N SER A 29 4.80 14.80 -2.61
CA SER A 29 5.52 14.00 -3.61
C SER A 29 4.73 12.76 -4.01
N PHE A 30 4.15 12.05 -3.05
CA PHE A 30 3.30 10.91 -3.33
C PHE A 30 2.06 11.32 -4.14
N ILE A 31 1.36 12.35 -3.68
CA ILE A 31 0.14 12.83 -4.34
C ILE A 31 0.42 13.23 -5.79
N THR A 32 1.52 13.95 -6.01
CA THR A 32 1.88 14.43 -7.35
C THR A 32 2.26 13.31 -8.30
N ASP A 33 3.05 12.35 -7.84
CA ASP A 33 3.68 11.34 -8.73
C ASP A 33 2.96 10.00 -8.76
N PHE A 34 2.23 9.62 -7.71
CA PHE A 34 1.73 8.24 -7.55
C PHE A 34 0.25 8.14 -7.20
N TYR A 35 -0.37 9.19 -6.66
CA TYR A 35 -1.77 9.13 -6.27
C TYR A 35 -2.66 8.86 -7.48
N ASN A 36 -3.55 7.88 -7.33
CA ASN A 36 -4.59 7.56 -8.31
C ASN A 36 -5.87 7.27 -7.55
N ALA A 37 -6.91 8.04 -7.82
CA ALA A 37 -8.21 7.92 -7.13
C ALA A 37 -8.80 6.52 -7.28
N ASP A 38 -8.58 5.85 -8.42
CA ASP A 38 -9.09 4.50 -8.66
C ASP A 38 -8.36 3.43 -7.85
N ASN A 39 -7.15 3.75 -7.39
CA ASN A 39 -6.31 2.84 -6.60
C ASN A 39 -6.27 3.18 -5.12
N MET A 40 -6.94 4.24 -4.70
CA MET A 40 -7.13 4.53 -3.28
C MET A 40 -8.49 3.98 -2.82
N LEU A 41 -8.45 3.03 -1.91
CA LEU A 41 -9.66 2.50 -1.30
C LEU A 41 -9.89 3.21 0.04
N SER A 42 -11.12 3.60 0.31
CA SER A 42 -11.41 4.39 1.51
C SER A 42 -12.78 4.08 2.10
N ILE A 43 -12.90 4.37 3.40
CA ILE A 43 -14.15 4.47 4.12
C ILE A 43 -14.34 5.96 4.39
N GLU A 44 -15.44 6.52 3.89
CA GLU A 44 -15.74 7.93 4.04
C GLU A 44 -17.00 8.14 4.86
N GLN A 45 -17.00 9.20 5.66
CA GLN A 45 -18.16 9.62 6.44
C GLN A 45 -18.19 11.15 6.49
N ASP A 46 -19.31 11.73 6.11
CA ASP A 46 -19.52 13.19 6.09
C ASP A 46 -18.43 13.95 5.31
N GLY A 47 -18.01 13.40 4.18
CA GLY A 47 -16.98 13.99 3.31
C GLY A 47 -15.55 13.81 3.80
N LYS A 48 -15.35 13.08 4.89
CA LYS A 48 -14.01 12.83 5.45
C LYS A 48 -13.61 11.37 5.29
N ILE A 49 -12.35 11.14 4.93
CA ILE A 49 -11.79 9.80 4.88
C ILE A 49 -11.45 9.36 6.30
N GLN A 50 -12.08 8.28 6.75
CA GLN A 50 -11.86 7.68 8.06
C GLN A 50 -10.80 6.59 8.02
N SER A 51 -10.73 5.86 6.92
CA SER A 51 -9.73 4.81 6.70
C SER A 51 -9.39 4.76 5.23
N MET A 52 -8.13 4.45 4.92
CA MET A 52 -7.67 4.37 3.53
C MET A 52 -6.53 3.38 3.37
N LEU A 53 -6.33 2.94 2.14
CA LEU A 53 -5.09 2.34 1.67
C LEU A 53 -4.92 2.64 0.18
N HIS A 54 -3.70 2.49 -0.29
CA HIS A 54 -3.38 2.62 -1.71
C HIS A 54 -2.93 1.28 -2.27
N VAL A 55 -3.43 0.95 -3.45
CA VAL A 55 -2.96 -0.20 -4.24
C VAL A 55 -2.00 0.36 -5.28
N VAL A 56 -0.72 0.18 -5.08
CA VAL A 56 0.31 0.76 -5.96
C VAL A 56 0.83 -0.35 -6.88
N PRO A 57 0.71 -0.19 -8.22
CA PRO A 57 1.21 -1.21 -9.14
C PRO A 57 2.73 -1.14 -9.24
N PHE A 58 3.36 -2.32 -9.23
CA PHE A 58 4.78 -2.50 -9.44
C PHE A 58 5.02 -3.64 -10.41
N ASP A 59 6.22 -3.69 -10.95
CA ASP A 59 6.74 -4.81 -11.72
C ASP A 59 7.72 -5.61 -10.87
N TYR A 60 7.56 -6.93 -10.88
CA TYR A 60 8.51 -7.87 -10.30
C TYR A 60 8.87 -8.90 -11.35
N ASN A 61 10.09 -8.79 -11.89
CA ASN A 61 10.60 -9.71 -12.92
C ASN A 61 9.62 -9.93 -14.08
N GLY A 62 8.98 -8.86 -14.56
CA GLY A 62 8.02 -8.91 -15.65
C GLY A 62 6.60 -9.24 -15.24
N SER A 63 6.34 -9.51 -13.96
CA SER A 63 5.00 -9.77 -13.45
C SER A 63 4.43 -8.52 -12.79
N LYS A 64 3.16 -8.22 -13.09
CA LYS A 64 2.44 -7.12 -12.44
C LYS A 64 2.03 -7.54 -11.04
N VAL A 65 2.51 -6.80 -10.05
CA VAL A 65 2.21 -7.05 -8.64
C VAL A 65 1.65 -5.79 -7.99
N ALA A 66 0.83 -5.95 -6.97
CA ALA A 66 0.24 -4.86 -6.22
C ALA A 66 0.98 -4.68 -4.89
N TYR A 67 1.21 -3.43 -4.51
CA TYR A 67 1.76 -3.10 -3.19
C TYR A 67 0.69 -2.34 -2.41
N ILE A 68 0.30 -2.88 -1.26
CA ILE A 68 -0.63 -2.19 -0.35
C ILE A 68 0.19 -1.21 0.49
N TYR A 69 -0.12 0.07 0.36
CA TYR A 69 0.68 1.16 0.90
C TYR A 69 -0.18 2.16 1.67
N ALA A 70 0.41 2.74 2.71
CA ALA A 70 -0.19 3.81 3.51
C ALA A 70 -1.58 3.44 4.04
N VAL A 71 -1.66 2.27 4.68
CA VAL A 71 -2.88 1.83 5.36
C VAL A 71 -3.06 2.67 6.62
N ALA A 72 -4.12 3.47 6.67
CA ALA A 72 -4.33 4.42 7.76
C ALA A 72 -5.79 4.47 8.17
N THR A 73 -6.03 4.52 9.48
CA THR A 73 -7.36 4.72 10.06
C THR A 73 -7.26 5.83 11.10
N THR A 74 -8.16 6.81 11.04
CA THR A 74 -8.20 7.88 12.04
C THR A 74 -8.40 7.29 13.43
N ALA A 75 -7.80 7.93 14.44
CA ALA A 75 -7.72 7.37 15.80
C ALA A 75 -9.10 7.02 16.38
N SER A 76 -10.11 7.88 16.16
CA SER A 76 -11.46 7.69 16.69
C SER A 76 -12.22 6.53 16.07
N GLU A 77 -11.77 6.04 14.92
CA GLU A 77 -12.45 4.99 14.14
C GLU A 77 -11.70 3.65 14.18
N ARG A 78 -10.64 3.55 14.95
CA ARG A 78 -9.89 2.30 15.12
C ARG A 78 -10.71 1.28 15.91
N GLY A 79 -10.43 0.00 15.65
CA GLY A 79 -11.12 -1.10 16.31
C GLY A 79 -12.48 -1.46 15.70
N LYS A 80 -12.87 -0.83 14.59
CA LYS A 80 -14.13 -1.10 13.89
C LYS A 80 -13.97 -2.03 12.68
N GLY A 81 -12.74 -2.51 12.41
CA GLY A 81 -12.48 -3.43 11.32
C GLY A 81 -12.33 -2.81 9.94
N TYR A 82 -12.16 -1.49 9.85
CA TYR A 82 -12.08 -0.80 8.56
C TYR A 82 -10.84 -1.20 7.76
N ALA A 83 -9.68 -1.28 8.39
CA ALA A 83 -8.46 -1.70 7.69
C ALA A 83 -8.61 -3.09 7.08
N GLY A 84 -9.16 -4.04 7.84
CA GLY A 84 -9.40 -5.40 7.35
C GLY A 84 -10.35 -5.44 6.17
N LEU A 85 -11.43 -4.64 6.22
CA LEU A 85 -12.38 -4.52 5.13
C LEU A 85 -11.68 -4.00 3.86
N LEU A 86 -10.87 -2.95 4.00
CA LEU A 86 -10.16 -2.36 2.86
C LEU A 86 -9.12 -3.32 2.29
N ILE A 87 -8.42 -4.07 3.14
CA ILE A 87 -7.45 -5.07 2.68
C ILE A 87 -8.15 -6.16 1.86
N ARG A 88 -9.29 -6.66 2.30
CA ARG A 88 -10.08 -7.64 1.54
C ARG A 88 -10.51 -7.08 0.19
N ARG A 89 -10.96 -5.82 0.15
CA ARG A 89 -11.31 -5.14 -1.10
C ARG A 89 -10.10 -4.97 -2.03
N ALA A 90 -8.94 -4.65 -1.46
CA ALA A 90 -7.71 -4.51 -2.24
C ALA A 90 -7.28 -5.84 -2.87
N ILE A 91 -7.38 -6.93 -2.13
CA ILE A 91 -7.07 -8.26 -2.64
C ILE A 91 -8.02 -8.64 -3.78
N GLU A 92 -9.32 -8.39 -3.61
CA GLU A 92 -10.31 -8.67 -4.63
C GLU A 92 -10.07 -7.83 -5.90
N LYS A 93 -9.78 -6.54 -5.71
CA LYS A 93 -9.42 -5.65 -6.82
C LYS A 93 -8.18 -6.17 -7.56
N ALA A 94 -7.16 -6.58 -6.84
CA ALA A 94 -5.93 -7.09 -7.44
C ALA A 94 -6.19 -8.37 -8.25
N LYS A 95 -7.03 -9.28 -7.75
CA LYS A 95 -7.44 -10.47 -8.49
C LYS A 95 -8.16 -10.09 -9.78
N ASN A 96 -9.13 -9.21 -9.70
CA ASN A 96 -9.95 -8.79 -10.84
C ASN A 96 -9.13 -8.06 -11.91
N GLU A 97 -8.08 -7.38 -11.52
CA GLU A 97 -7.21 -6.62 -12.44
C GLU A 97 -6.01 -7.44 -12.93
N GLY A 98 -5.93 -8.72 -12.59
CA GLY A 98 -4.90 -9.61 -13.11
C GLY A 98 -3.53 -9.50 -12.47
N TYR A 99 -3.44 -8.93 -11.28
CA TYR A 99 -2.18 -8.93 -10.55
C TYR A 99 -1.78 -10.35 -10.15
N LYS A 100 -0.48 -10.64 -10.19
CA LYS A 100 0.05 -11.97 -9.87
C LYS A 100 0.23 -12.19 -8.37
N ALA A 101 0.44 -11.13 -7.63
CA ALA A 101 0.66 -11.17 -6.19
C ALA A 101 0.40 -9.82 -5.56
N VAL A 102 0.22 -9.82 -4.24
CA VAL A 102 0.11 -8.60 -3.42
C VAL A 102 1.23 -8.61 -2.39
N PHE A 103 1.90 -7.47 -2.25
CA PHE A 103 2.96 -7.25 -1.27
C PHE A 103 2.50 -6.24 -0.23
N THR A 104 3.01 -6.39 0.99
CA THR A 104 2.83 -5.38 2.03
C THR A 104 4.07 -5.36 2.93
N LEU A 105 4.34 -4.20 3.54
CA LEU A 105 5.43 -4.04 4.52
C LEU A 105 4.83 -3.80 5.90
N PRO A 106 4.73 -4.82 6.75
CA PRO A 106 4.28 -4.60 8.13
C PRO A 106 5.33 -3.82 8.91
N ALA A 107 4.90 -2.80 9.64
CA ALA A 107 5.79 -1.95 10.43
C ALA A 107 6.35 -2.65 11.67
N ASP A 108 5.64 -3.68 12.16
CA ASP A 108 6.03 -4.44 13.35
C ASP A 108 5.43 -5.85 13.31
N ASP A 109 5.78 -6.67 14.32
CA ASP A 109 5.32 -8.06 14.40
C ASP A 109 3.81 -8.17 14.61
N GLY A 110 3.20 -7.21 15.30
CA GLY A 110 1.74 -7.17 15.47
C GLY A 110 1.02 -7.00 14.16
N LEU A 111 1.51 -6.10 13.30
CA LEU A 111 0.98 -5.91 11.95
C LEU A 111 1.28 -7.11 11.05
N ALA A 112 2.44 -7.73 11.20
CA ALA A 112 2.73 -8.96 10.46
C ALA A 112 1.71 -10.07 10.79
N ASN A 113 1.37 -10.24 12.06
CA ASN A 113 0.32 -11.18 12.48
C ASN A 113 -1.05 -10.79 11.91
N PHE A 114 -1.36 -9.51 11.88
CA PHE A 114 -2.59 -9.01 11.28
C PHE A 114 -2.66 -9.36 9.79
N TYR A 115 -1.62 -9.09 9.02
CA TYR A 115 -1.59 -9.42 7.60
C TYR A 115 -1.62 -10.92 7.33
N SER A 116 -1.04 -11.73 8.21
CA SER A 116 -1.05 -13.19 8.05
C SER A 116 -2.47 -13.77 8.04
N GLN A 117 -3.42 -13.10 8.68
CA GLN A 117 -4.83 -13.51 8.68
C GLN A 117 -5.47 -13.45 7.30
N PHE A 118 -4.91 -12.65 6.39
CA PHE A 118 -5.39 -12.52 5.01
C PHE A 118 -4.65 -13.41 4.02
N GLY A 119 -3.71 -14.24 4.52
CA GLY A 119 -2.93 -15.15 3.70
C GLY A 119 -1.55 -14.62 3.30
N PHE A 120 -1.18 -13.41 3.72
CA PHE A 120 0.19 -12.91 3.51
C PHE A 120 1.17 -13.74 4.32
N LYS A 121 2.32 -14.03 3.73
CA LYS A 121 3.33 -14.89 4.36
C LYS A 121 4.74 -14.52 3.89
N GLY A 122 5.73 -15.08 4.58
CA GLY A 122 7.13 -14.88 4.26
C GLY A 122 7.69 -13.59 4.81
N ARG A 123 9.00 -13.46 4.70
CA ARG A 123 9.75 -12.26 5.10
C ARG A 123 10.84 -12.06 4.04
N TYR A 124 10.64 -11.08 3.19
CA TYR A 124 11.54 -10.84 2.06
C TYR A 124 12.07 -9.42 2.13
N ALA A 125 13.38 -9.29 2.18
CA ALA A 125 14.01 -7.97 2.06
C ALA A 125 13.64 -7.38 0.70
N VAL A 126 13.14 -6.13 0.69
CA VAL A 126 12.66 -5.50 -0.52
C VAL A 126 13.35 -4.16 -0.74
N THR A 127 13.60 -3.85 -2.01
CA THR A 127 13.99 -2.51 -2.45
C THR A 127 13.02 -2.03 -3.51
N PHE A 128 12.85 -0.72 -3.59
CA PHE A 128 11.98 -0.09 -4.56
C PHE A 128 12.80 0.74 -5.53
N GLU A 129 12.55 0.57 -6.82
CA GLU A 129 13.08 1.47 -7.85
C GLU A 129 11.92 2.29 -8.39
N THR A 130 11.94 3.58 -8.15
CA THR A 130 10.81 4.46 -8.43
C THR A 130 11.24 5.76 -9.07
N LYS A 131 10.27 6.44 -9.66
CA LYS A 131 10.44 7.80 -10.15
C LYS A 131 10.89 8.73 -9.01
N ASN A 132 11.88 9.56 -9.28
CA ASN A 132 12.42 10.52 -8.32
C ASN A 132 12.92 9.89 -7.00
N ASN A 133 13.24 8.60 -7.03
CA ASN A 133 13.73 7.85 -5.86
C ASN A 133 12.79 7.95 -4.65
N PHE A 134 11.47 8.01 -4.92
CA PHE A 134 10.48 8.03 -3.83
C PHE A 134 10.62 6.77 -2.97
N ASP A 135 10.66 6.96 -1.66
CA ASP A 135 10.82 5.87 -0.70
C ASP A 135 9.46 5.29 -0.30
N PHE A 136 9.13 4.12 -0.86
CA PHE A 136 7.95 3.36 -0.47
C PHE A 136 8.18 2.48 0.74
N GLY A 137 9.38 2.47 1.29
CA GLY A 137 9.73 1.68 2.46
C GLY A 137 9.46 2.41 3.77
N THR A 138 10.10 1.91 4.83
CA THR A 138 9.93 2.43 6.19
C THR A 138 10.80 3.65 6.50
N GLY A 139 11.71 4.01 5.59
CA GLY A 139 12.78 4.98 5.83
C GLY A 139 14.05 4.36 6.40
N GLU A 140 13.99 3.12 6.86
CA GLU A 140 15.13 2.34 7.33
C GLU A 140 15.21 1.06 6.49
N LYS A 141 16.19 0.98 5.58
CA LYS A 141 16.27 -0.11 4.59
C LYS A 141 16.30 -1.50 5.21
N GLU A 142 16.92 -1.67 6.36
CA GLU A 142 16.98 -2.96 7.06
C GLU A 142 15.63 -3.41 7.61
N LYS A 143 14.65 -2.50 7.69
CA LYS A 143 13.27 -2.78 8.12
C LYS A 143 12.30 -2.96 6.94
N ASP A 144 12.80 -2.81 5.73
CA ASP A 144 11.98 -3.00 4.53
C ASP A 144 11.84 -4.49 4.22
N ILE A 145 10.99 -5.15 5.01
CA ILE A 145 10.72 -6.58 4.93
C ILE A 145 9.27 -6.80 4.52
N ALA A 146 9.08 -7.37 3.34
CA ALA A 146 7.76 -7.58 2.77
C ALA A 146 7.19 -8.95 3.14
N MET A 147 5.87 -8.99 3.28
CA MET A 147 5.06 -10.20 3.21
C MET A 147 4.37 -10.26 1.86
N VAL A 148 4.03 -11.44 1.39
CA VAL A 148 3.49 -11.66 0.05
C VAL A 148 2.27 -12.56 0.09
N LEU A 149 1.26 -12.19 -0.69
CA LEU A 149 0.11 -13.02 -0.98
C LEU A 149 0.12 -13.34 -2.48
N PRO A 150 0.52 -14.56 -2.88
CA PRO A 150 0.39 -14.96 -4.28
C PRO A 150 -1.09 -15.05 -4.66
N LEU A 151 -1.44 -14.52 -5.83
CA LEU A 151 -2.81 -14.60 -6.37
C LEU A 151 -2.93 -15.68 -7.45
N GLU A 152 -1.81 -16.08 -8.04
CA GLU A 152 -1.75 -17.16 -9.02
C GLU A 152 -0.82 -18.25 -8.52
N SER A 153 -1.19 -19.50 -8.79
CA SER A 153 -0.46 -20.68 -8.29
C SER A 153 0.95 -20.81 -8.86
N ASP A 154 1.21 -20.22 -10.01
CA ASP A 154 2.52 -20.23 -10.67
C ASP A 154 3.43 -19.06 -10.26
N PHE A 155 2.93 -18.13 -9.46
CA PHE A 155 3.75 -17.03 -8.97
C PHE A 155 4.74 -17.56 -7.94
N THR A 156 6.03 -17.37 -8.20
CA THR A 156 7.10 -17.75 -7.28
C THR A 156 8.06 -16.58 -7.10
N LEU A 157 8.56 -16.44 -5.89
CA LEU A 157 9.63 -15.50 -5.61
C LEU A 157 10.97 -16.17 -5.89
N ALA A 158 11.93 -15.40 -6.37
CA ALA A 158 13.29 -15.85 -6.49
C ALA A 158 13.80 -16.32 -5.11
N THR A 159 14.62 -17.37 -5.11
CA THR A 159 15.18 -17.94 -3.86
C THR A 159 16.15 -16.99 -3.16
N GLU A 160 16.41 -15.83 -3.75
CA GLU A 160 17.28 -14.80 -3.19
C GLU A 160 16.61 -14.08 -2.04
N SER A 161 17.41 -13.67 -1.08
CA SER A 161 16.94 -13.00 0.13
C SER A 161 16.42 -11.58 -0.10
N LYS A 162 16.59 -11.03 -1.32
CA LYS A 162 16.25 -9.63 -1.63
C LYS A 162 15.46 -9.54 -2.94
N ILE A 163 14.32 -8.88 -2.89
CA ILE A 163 13.48 -8.62 -4.06
C ILE A 163 13.51 -7.15 -4.42
N THR A 164 13.41 -6.84 -5.71
CA THR A 164 13.34 -5.47 -6.21
C THR A 164 11.99 -5.26 -6.87
N LEU A 165 11.26 -4.27 -6.39
CA LEU A 165 9.99 -3.86 -6.99
C LEU A 165 10.24 -2.58 -7.80
N ARG A 166 9.86 -2.62 -9.07
CA ARG A 166 10.06 -1.51 -10.00
C ARG A 166 8.72 -0.91 -10.39
N LYS A 167 8.67 0.41 -10.39
CA LYS A 167 7.53 1.11 -10.91
C LYS A 167 7.90 1.69 -12.27
N ASP A 168 7.07 1.40 -13.26
CA ASP A 168 7.24 1.96 -14.60
C ASP A 168 7.24 3.48 -14.55
N LEU A 169 8.25 4.04 -15.15
CA LEU A 169 8.48 5.47 -15.18
C LEU A 169 7.75 6.12 -16.37
#